data_c14ca549417de77c0c2927956ca0e4d6
#
_entry.id   c14ca549417de77c0c2927956ca0e4d6
#
_cell.length_a   1.000
_cell.length_b   1.000
_cell.length_c   1.000
_cell.angle_alpha   90.00
_cell.angle_beta   90.00
_cell.angle_gamma   90.00
#
_symmetry.space_group_name_H-M   'P 1'
#
loop_
_entity.id
_entity.type
_entity.pdbx_description
1 polymer ?
#
loop_
_entity_poly.entity_id
_entity_poly.type
_entity_poly.pdbx_seq_one_letter_code
_entity_poly.pdbx_strand_id
1 'polypeptide(L)'
;MKRIAIVSAWEPELTYLHQHYPSERIEKIAAWEFHFHFINELEVISVVTGVGKVSCASCVQLLISEFQPDELFMTGICGSLSNKVKNGHIVVALNAIQHDVTAAGSGEDVFNLYNGRTAPIETTKALVRRIKKIRSYDPVHFGTFLSGDQRIRSSEMRYLLHTVYGALAVDQEVAAFAYVCHINKKPFLCLKAASDQANDKTKEEQKIFKMLACERACEHLIAFLRVYEITVVNNR
;
A
#
# COMPACT_ATOMS: atom_id res chain seq x y z
N MET A 1 19.93 1.94 -15.09
CA MET A 1 19.58 1.61 -13.68
C MET A 1 18.08 1.74 -13.58
N LYS A 2 17.41 0.80 -12.94
CA LYS A 2 15.96 0.83 -12.77
C LYS A 2 15.62 1.72 -11.59
N ARG A 3 14.62 2.60 -11.77
CA ARG A 3 14.13 3.50 -10.74
C ARG A 3 12.80 3.00 -10.21
N ILE A 4 12.69 2.83 -8.90
CA ILE A 4 11.44 2.45 -8.24
C ILE A 4 11.07 3.48 -7.18
N ALA A 5 9.79 3.53 -6.83
CA ALA A 5 9.32 4.36 -5.74
C ALA A 5 8.72 3.51 -4.62
N ILE A 6 8.99 3.89 -3.36
CA ILE A 6 8.36 3.35 -2.16
C ILE A 6 7.57 4.46 -1.49
N VAL A 7 6.28 4.23 -1.31
CA VAL A 7 5.33 5.19 -0.75
C VAL A 7 4.78 4.67 0.57
N SER A 8 4.69 5.53 1.56
CA SER A 8 3.99 5.24 2.83
C SER A 8 3.13 6.42 3.27
N ALA A 9 2.23 6.20 4.20
CA ALA A 9 1.37 7.25 4.74
C ALA A 9 1.96 7.92 5.99
N TRP A 10 2.86 7.23 6.70
CA TRP A 10 3.36 7.68 7.98
C TRP A 10 4.84 7.32 8.17
N GLU A 11 5.62 8.24 8.76
CA GLU A 11 7.09 8.12 8.89
C GLU A 11 7.57 6.76 9.45
N PRO A 12 7.02 6.21 10.54
CA PRO A 12 7.46 4.92 11.06
C PRO A 12 7.32 3.73 10.10
N GLU A 13 6.50 3.84 9.06
CA GLU A 13 6.33 2.80 8.05
C GLU A 13 7.56 2.64 7.14
N LEU A 14 8.45 3.66 7.09
CA LEU A 14 9.71 3.63 6.36
C LEU A 14 10.95 3.49 7.25
N THR A 15 10.77 3.40 8.59
CA THR A 15 11.91 3.33 9.52
C THR A 15 12.88 2.20 9.17
N TYR A 16 12.39 1.01 8.86
CA TYR A 16 13.22 -0.13 8.46
C TYR A 16 14.05 0.18 7.21
N LEU A 17 13.45 0.81 6.20
CA LEU A 17 14.18 1.23 4.98
C LEU A 17 15.29 2.23 5.33
N HIS A 18 14.97 3.30 6.04
CA HIS A 18 15.90 4.38 6.36
C HIS A 18 17.07 3.92 7.24
N GLN A 19 16.83 2.96 8.15
CA GLN A 19 17.87 2.39 9.01
C GLN A 19 18.84 1.47 8.26
N HIS A 20 18.36 0.69 7.29
CA HIS A 20 19.20 -0.28 6.56
C HIS A 20 19.76 0.26 5.24
N TYR A 21 19.14 1.29 4.69
CA TYR A 21 19.52 1.95 3.45
C TYR A 21 19.41 3.47 3.64
N PRO A 22 20.38 4.11 4.28
CA PRO A 22 20.37 5.57 4.44
C PRO A 22 20.21 6.28 3.11
N SER A 23 19.50 7.40 3.10
CA SER A 23 19.35 8.21 1.90
C SER A 23 20.65 8.93 1.57
N GLU A 24 21.05 8.87 0.31
CA GLU A 24 22.22 9.62 -0.20
C GLU A 24 21.89 11.05 -0.58
N ARG A 25 20.62 11.30 -0.90
CA ARG A 25 20.12 12.61 -1.31
C ARG A 25 18.65 12.75 -0.88
N ILE A 26 18.28 13.99 -0.57
CA ILE A 26 16.90 14.37 -0.24
C ILE A 26 16.54 15.56 -1.12
N GLU A 27 15.40 15.49 -1.78
CA GLU A 27 14.84 16.60 -2.54
C GLU A 27 13.49 16.98 -1.96
N LYS A 28 13.31 18.27 -1.68
CA LYS A 28 12.04 18.81 -1.20
C LYS A 28 11.28 19.47 -2.36
N ILE A 29 10.09 18.94 -2.64
CA ILE A 29 9.19 19.50 -3.65
C ILE A 29 7.82 19.65 -3.03
N ALA A 30 7.27 20.85 -3.06
CA ALA A 30 6.04 21.24 -2.36
C ALA A 30 6.12 20.90 -0.86
N ALA A 31 5.20 20.07 -0.35
CA ALA A 31 5.14 19.68 1.05
C ALA A 31 5.91 18.40 1.39
N TRP A 32 6.51 17.74 0.41
CA TRP A 32 7.10 16.40 0.58
C TRP A 32 8.61 16.39 0.41
N GLU A 33 9.27 15.50 1.14
CA GLU A 33 10.69 15.19 1.04
C GLU A 33 10.85 13.81 0.39
N PHE A 34 11.53 13.78 -0.74
CA PHE A 34 11.82 12.59 -1.52
C PHE A 34 13.25 12.15 -1.21
N HIS A 35 13.38 10.96 -0.62
CA HIS A 35 14.63 10.39 -0.18
C HIS A 35 15.12 9.39 -1.21
N PHE A 36 16.37 9.51 -1.65
CA PHE A 36 17.00 8.65 -2.65
C PHE A 36 17.95 7.66 -2.00
N HIS A 37 17.73 6.39 -2.28
CA HIS A 37 18.50 5.27 -1.73
C HIS A 37 18.94 4.34 -2.85
N PHE A 38 19.89 3.45 -2.54
CA PHE A 38 20.23 2.33 -3.40
C PHE A 38 19.99 1.00 -2.69
N ILE A 39 19.31 0.10 -3.39
CA ILE A 39 19.16 -1.31 -2.98
C ILE A 39 19.72 -2.14 -4.13
N ASN A 40 20.93 -2.68 -3.98
CA ASN A 40 21.69 -3.28 -5.08
C ASN A 40 21.83 -2.27 -6.24
N GLU A 41 21.40 -2.63 -7.45
CA GLU A 41 21.42 -1.77 -8.63
C GLU A 41 20.13 -0.96 -8.85
N LEU A 42 19.20 -0.98 -7.87
CA LEU A 42 17.97 -0.20 -7.93
C LEU A 42 18.18 1.18 -7.33
N GLU A 43 17.81 2.23 -8.05
CA GLU A 43 17.60 3.55 -7.47
C GLU A 43 16.19 3.56 -6.86
N VAL A 44 16.09 3.82 -5.57
CA VAL A 44 14.85 3.77 -4.80
C VAL A 44 14.53 5.17 -4.31
N ILE A 45 13.36 5.68 -4.64
CA ILE A 45 12.84 6.95 -4.12
C ILE A 45 11.77 6.63 -3.08
N SER A 46 11.98 7.02 -1.84
CA SER A 46 10.97 6.88 -0.79
C SER A 46 10.33 8.22 -0.43
N VAL A 47 9.04 8.17 -0.08
CA VAL A 47 8.30 9.37 0.35
C VAL A 47 7.19 9.02 1.32
N VAL A 48 6.98 9.87 2.32
CA VAL A 48 5.83 9.84 3.23
C VAL A 48 4.79 10.80 2.71
N THR A 49 3.64 10.28 2.27
CA THR A 49 2.59 11.09 1.64
C THR A 49 1.77 11.92 2.63
N GLY A 50 1.73 11.49 3.90
CA GLY A 50 0.67 11.86 4.83
C GLY A 50 -0.54 10.92 4.70
N VAL A 51 -1.38 10.92 5.72
CA VAL A 51 -2.57 10.07 5.81
C VAL A 51 -3.71 10.61 4.96
N GLY A 52 -4.44 9.70 4.32
CA GLY A 52 -5.67 9.99 3.58
C GLY A 52 -5.51 10.03 2.06
N LYS A 53 -6.62 9.81 1.38
CA LYS A 53 -6.69 9.64 -0.09
C LYS A 53 -6.16 10.85 -0.85
N VAL A 54 -6.52 12.06 -0.43
CA VAL A 54 -6.12 13.30 -1.11
C VAL A 54 -4.60 13.51 -1.04
N SER A 55 -4.03 13.39 0.16
CA SER A 55 -2.59 13.55 0.39
C SER A 55 -1.79 12.51 -0.40
N CYS A 56 -2.21 11.26 -0.30
CA CYS A 56 -1.60 10.16 -1.05
C CYS A 56 -1.64 10.40 -2.57
N ALA A 57 -2.81 10.70 -3.13
CA ALA A 57 -2.98 10.92 -4.56
C ALA A 57 -2.13 12.07 -5.07
N SER A 58 -2.13 13.21 -4.36
CA SER A 58 -1.36 14.40 -4.74
C SER A 58 0.15 14.13 -4.74
N CYS A 59 0.65 13.48 -3.68
CA CYS A 59 2.07 13.14 -3.55
C CYS A 59 2.51 12.14 -4.63
N VAL A 60 1.72 11.08 -4.85
CA VAL A 60 2.06 10.03 -5.84
C VAL A 60 2.02 10.58 -7.26
N GLN A 61 1.08 11.48 -7.57
CA GLN A 61 1.06 12.12 -8.88
C GLN A 61 2.30 13.02 -9.08
N LEU A 62 2.67 13.81 -8.07
CA LEU A 62 3.89 14.63 -8.12
C LEU A 62 5.13 13.76 -8.30
N LEU A 63 5.27 12.68 -7.50
CA LEU A 63 6.37 11.73 -7.60
C LEU A 63 6.49 11.14 -9.02
N ILE A 64 5.38 10.74 -9.63
CA ILE A 64 5.39 10.21 -10.99
C ILE A 64 5.80 11.29 -12.00
N SER A 65 5.28 12.50 -11.88
CA SER A 65 5.54 13.59 -12.80
C SER A 65 7.01 14.03 -12.79
N GLU A 66 7.59 14.17 -11.60
CA GLU A 66 8.96 14.67 -11.43
C GLU A 66 10.03 13.59 -11.67
N PHE A 67 9.81 12.38 -11.15
CA PHE A 67 10.88 11.38 -11.12
C PHE A 67 10.68 10.19 -12.06
N GLN A 68 9.50 10.02 -12.66
CA GLN A 68 9.19 8.97 -13.64
C GLN A 68 9.63 7.55 -13.21
N PRO A 69 9.28 7.05 -12.01
CA PRO A 69 9.69 5.71 -11.58
C PRO A 69 9.13 4.65 -12.53
N ASP A 70 9.89 3.57 -12.72
CA ASP A 70 9.46 2.43 -13.54
C ASP A 70 8.34 1.62 -12.86
N GLU A 71 8.41 1.52 -11.54
CA GLU A 71 7.43 0.80 -10.71
C GLU A 71 7.26 1.48 -9.37
N LEU A 72 6.05 1.35 -8.80
CA LEU A 72 5.72 1.94 -7.51
C LEU A 72 5.26 0.87 -6.51
N PHE A 73 5.71 1.02 -5.28
CA PHE A 73 5.36 0.15 -4.16
C PHE A 73 4.78 0.97 -3.01
N MET A 74 3.72 0.46 -2.39
CA MET A 74 3.22 1.05 -1.15
C MET A 74 3.39 0.05 -0.02
N THR A 75 3.94 0.52 1.10
CA THR A 75 4.06 -0.24 2.35
C THR A 75 3.39 0.51 3.50
N GLY A 76 3.15 -0.17 4.62
CA GLY A 76 2.61 0.45 5.83
C GLY A 76 1.72 -0.48 6.65
N ILE A 77 0.79 0.12 7.39
CA ILE A 77 -0.13 -0.60 8.26
C ILE A 77 -1.58 -0.52 7.76
N CYS A 78 -2.39 -1.51 8.17
CA CYS A 78 -3.81 -1.56 7.85
C CYS A 78 -4.62 -2.14 9.01
N GLY A 79 -5.94 -1.95 8.98
CA GLY A 79 -6.89 -2.68 9.80
C GLY A 79 -7.30 -3.98 9.11
N SER A 80 -7.41 -5.06 9.86
CA SER A 80 -7.88 -6.35 9.36
C SER A 80 -9.41 -6.42 9.33
N LEU A 81 -9.98 -6.77 8.18
CA LEU A 81 -11.41 -7.05 8.04
C LEU A 81 -11.75 -8.53 8.23
N SER A 82 -10.79 -9.43 8.10
CA SER A 82 -11.00 -10.88 8.14
C SER A 82 -10.40 -11.53 9.38
N ASN A 83 -11.11 -12.47 9.97
CA ASN A 83 -10.61 -13.27 11.09
C ASN A 83 -9.36 -14.12 10.75
N LYS A 84 -9.07 -14.32 9.46
CA LYS A 84 -7.87 -15.02 8.98
C LYS A 84 -6.60 -14.18 9.11
N VAL A 85 -6.74 -12.85 9.07
CA VAL A 85 -5.61 -11.91 9.15
C VAL A 85 -5.49 -11.42 10.59
N LYS A 86 -4.43 -11.83 11.28
CA LYS A 86 -4.14 -11.43 12.66
C LYS A 86 -3.19 -10.22 12.68
N ASN A 87 -3.09 -9.56 13.84
CA ASN A 87 -2.15 -8.46 14.04
C ASN A 87 -0.73 -8.92 13.73
N GLY A 88 0.00 -8.13 12.94
CA GLY A 88 1.32 -8.47 12.42
C GLY A 88 1.32 -9.31 11.14
N HIS A 89 0.21 -9.91 10.71
CA HIS A 89 0.15 -10.60 9.42
C HIS A 89 0.24 -9.59 8.27
N ILE A 90 0.91 -9.98 7.19
CA ILE A 90 1.06 -9.17 5.98
C ILE A 90 -0.11 -9.45 5.04
N VAL A 91 -0.63 -8.39 4.42
CA VAL A 91 -1.63 -8.46 3.37
C VAL A 91 -1.10 -7.79 2.11
N VAL A 92 -1.04 -8.53 1.03
CA VAL A 92 -0.71 -8.04 -0.32
C VAL A 92 -2.01 -7.77 -1.07
N ALA A 93 -2.17 -6.55 -1.57
CA ALA A 93 -3.33 -6.18 -2.35
C ALA A 93 -3.34 -6.89 -3.71
N LEU A 94 -4.37 -7.68 -3.98
CA LEU A 94 -4.67 -8.16 -5.33
C LEU A 94 -5.41 -7.08 -6.13
N ASN A 95 -6.24 -6.33 -5.45
CA ASN A 95 -6.94 -5.16 -5.97
C ASN A 95 -7.29 -4.20 -4.83
N ALA A 96 -7.67 -2.98 -5.19
CA ALA A 96 -8.05 -1.93 -4.26
C ALA A 96 -9.38 -1.28 -4.66
N ILE A 97 -10.22 -0.97 -3.68
CA ILE A 97 -11.55 -0.37 -3.85
C ILE A 97 -11.71 0.81 -2.88
N GLN A 98 -12.21 1.94 -3.35
CA GLN A 98 -12.69 2.99 -2.47
C GLN A 98 -14.12 2.65 -2.01
N HIS A 99 -14.29 2.31 -0.73
CA HIS A 99 -15.57 1.81 -0.21
C HIS A 99 -16.56 2.91 0.21
N ASP A 100 -16.07 4.15 0.34
CA ASP A 100 -16.83 5.29 0.89
C ASP A 100 -17.28 6.28 -0.18
N VAL A 101 -17.18 5.92 -1.45
CA VAL A 101 -17.57 6.80 -2.53
C VAL A 101 -18.85 6.31 -3.18
N THR A 102 -19.89 7.10 -3.03
CA THR A 102 -21.21 6.88 -3.63
C THR A 102 -21.71 8.17 -4.26
N ALA A 103 -22.36 8.10 -5.41
CA ALA A 103 -23.13 9.22 -5.94
C ALA A 103 -24.53 9.20 -5.35
N ALA A 104 -24.81 10.19 -4.53
CA ALA A 104 -26.16 10.36 -4.01
C ALA A 104 -27.15 10.59 -5.17
N GLY A 105 -28.18 9.74 -5.30
CA GLY A 105 -29.33 9.95 -6.13
C GLY A 105 -29.31 9.38 -7.55
N SER A 106 -28.23 8.81 -8.03
CA SER A 106 -28.18 8.21 -9.38
C SER A 106 -28.44 6.70 -9.44
N GLY A 107 -28.43 6.02 -8.30
CA GLY A 107 -28.42 4.55 -8.27
C GLY A 107 -27.16 3.93 -8.89
N GLU A 108 -26.22 4.75 -9.31
CA GLU A 108 -24.94 4.37 -9.89
C GLU A 108 -23.82 4.78 -8.93
N ASP A 109 -22.92 3.86 -8.64
CA ASP A 109 -21.71 4.14 -7.88
C ASP A 109 -20.78 5.02 -8.74
N VAL A 110 -20.52 6.24 -8.31
CA VAL A 110 -19.76 7.27 -9.06
C VAL A 110 -18.27 7.02 -9.10
N PHE A 111 -17.81 5.88 -8.59
CA PHE A 111 -16.39 5.60 -8.55
C PHE A 111 -15.93 4.57 -9.56
N ASN A 112 -16.43 4.75 -10.73
CA ASN A 112 -15.67 4.30 -11.86
C ASN A 112 -15.41 5.51 -12.74
N LEU A 113 -14.27 6.10 -12.61
CA LEU A 113 -13.80 7.10 -13.57
C LEU A 113 -13.77 6.54 -15.00
N TYR A 114 -14.12 5.30 -15.17
CA TYR A 114 -14.17 4.62 -16.46
C TYR A 114 -15.54 4.14 -16.89
N ASN A 115 -16.52 3.93 -16.03
CA ASN A 115 -17.87 3.47 -16.41
C ASN A 115 -18.94 3.65 -15.32
N GLY A 116 -18.77 4.53 -14.35
CA GLY A 116 -19.79 4.79 -13.33
C GLY A 116 -19.96 3.69 -12.27
N ARG A 117 -18.99 2.82 -12.06
CA ARG A 117 -19.02 1.76 -11.02
C ARG A 117 -17.70 1.72 -10.26
N THR A 118 -17.75 1.43 -8.97
CA THR A 118 -16.58 1.11 -8.14
C THR A 118 -15.95 -0.21 -8.59
N ALA A 119 -15.26 -0.19 -9.71
CA ALA A 119 -14.49 -1.36 -10.12
C ALA A 119 -13.22 -1.47 -9.30
N PRO A 120 -12.85 -2.67 -8.85
CA PRO A 120 -11.57 -2.88 -8.21
C PRO A 120 -10.43 -2.53 -9.17
N ILE A 121 -9.45 -1.79 -8.66
CA ILE A 121 -8.23 -1.48 -9.41
C ILE A 121 -7.24 -2.63 -9.16
N GLU A 122 -6.97 -3.40 -10.20
CA GLU A 122 -6.12 -4.57 -10.15
C GLU A 122 -4.64 -4.22 -9.96
N THR A 123 -4.00 -4.85 -9.00
CA THR A 123 -2.55 -4.78 -8.83
C THR A 123 -1.83 -5.49 -9.99
N THR A 124 -0.64 -5.03 -10.33
CA THR A 124 0.17 -5.58 -11.42
C THR A 124 0.45 -7.07 -11.21
N LYS A 125 -0.18 -7.92 -12.01
CA LYS A 125 -0.16 -9.39 -11.86
C LYS A 125 1.26 -9.97 -11.87
N ALA A 126 2.18 -9.38 -12.64
CA ALA A 126 3.57 -9.82 -12.68
C ALA A 126 4.26 -9.61 -11.31
N LEU A 127 4.05 -8.45 -10.68
CA LEU A 127 4.59 -8.15 -9.36
C LEU A 127 4.00 -9.07 -8.28
N VAL A 128 2.68 -9.34 -8.34
CA VAL A 128 2.03 -10.29 -7.43
C VAL A 128 2.62 -11.69 -7.56
N ARG A 129 2.86 -12.18 -8.80
CA ARG A 129 3.50 -13.48 -9.00
C ARG A 129 4.91 -13.56 -8.44
N ARG A 130 5.64 -12.45 -8.46
CA ARG A 130 7.03 -12.38 -7.96
C ARG A 130 7.07 -12.34 -6.44
N ILE A 131 6.27 -11.50 -5.79
CA ILE A 131 6.26 -11.40 -4.33
C ILE A 131 5.77 -12.69 -3.66
N LYS A 132 4.91 -13.47 -4.30
CA LYS A 132 4.49 -14.80 -3.83
C LYS A 132 5.64 -15.79 -3.64
N LYS A 133 6.79 -15.57 -4.28
CA LYS A 133 7.97 -16.43 -4.17
C LYS A 133 8.89 -16.04 -3.00
N ILE A 134 8.64 -14.90 -2.38
CA ILE A 134 9.44 -14.41 -1.27
C ILE A 134 9.06 -15.18 -0.01
N ARG A 135 10.05 -15.78 0.65
CA ARG A 135 9.84 -16.39 1.97
C ARG A 135 9.57 -15.32 3.01
N SER A 136 8.60 -15.58 3.85
CA SER A 136 8.27 -14.74 5.00
C SER A 136 8.19 -15.59 6.24
N TYR A 137 8.64 -15.07 7.37
CA TYR A 137 8.40 -15.68 8.67
C TYR A 137 6.96 -15.45 9.14
N ASP A 138 6.37 -14.34 8.70
CA ASP A 138 4.99 -13.99 9.03
C ASP A 138 4.02 -14.49 7.97
N PRO A 139 2.80 -14.85 8.33
CA PRO A 139 1.76 -15.22 7.37
C PRO A 139 1.46 -14.08 6.40
N VAL A 140 1.51 -14.39 5.10
CA VAL A 140 1.20 -13.46 4.00
C VAL A 140 -0.13 -13.85 3.37
N HIS A 141 -1.06 -12.91 3.34
CA HIS A 141 -2.38 -13.06 2.75
C HIS A 141 -2.47 -12.22 1.47
N PHE A 142 -3.29 -12.67 0.54
CA PHE A 142 -3.51 -12.01 -0.74
C PHE A 142 -5.00 -11.76 -0.94
N GLY A 143 -5.41 -10.53 -1.13
CA GLY A 143 -6.83 -10.21 -1.26
C GLY A 143 -7.13 -8.74 -1.53
N THR A 144 -8.41 -8.41 -1.45
CA THR A 144 -8.92 -7.06 -1.68
C THR A 144 -8.59 -6.15 -0.51
N PHE A 145 -8.11 -4.95 -0.83
CA PHE A 145 -8.02 -3.81 0.08
C PHE A 145 -9.18 -2.85 -0.14
N LEU A 146 -9.72 -2.34 0.94
CA LEU A 146 -10.63 -1.20 0.93
C LEU A 146 -9.92 0.04 1.44
N SER A 147 -10.18 1.19 0.83
CA SER A 147 -9.74 2.48 1.37
C SER A 147 -10.92 3.44 1.51
N GLY A 148 -10.89 4.24 2.57
CA GLY A 148 -11.87 5.28 2.83
C GLY A 148 -11.31 6.37 3.74
N ASP A 149 -11.96 7.53 3.78
CA ASP A 149 -11.49 8.67 4.57
C ASP A 149 -11.74 8.52 6.07
N GLN A 150 -12.50 7.50 6.46
CA GLN A 150 -12.77 7.20 7.86
C GLN A 150 -12.03 5.95 8.32
N ARG A 151 -11.38 6.06 9.48
CA ARG A 151 -10.80 4.89 10.14
C ARG A 151 -11.88 3.98 10.69
N ILE A 152 -11.88 2.72 10.29
CA ILE A 152 -12.85 1.73 10.77
C ILE A 152 -12.46 1.30 12.19
N ARG A 153 -13.40 1.47 13.14
CA ARG A 153 -13.27 1.16 14.56
C ARG A 153 -14.52 0.55 15.16
N SER A 154 -15.32 -0.11 14.34
CA SER A 154 -16.60 -0.72 14.72
C SER A 154 -16.66 -2.14 14.22
N SER A 155 -16.97 -3.07 15.10
CA SER A 155 -17.16 -4.48 14.75
C SER A 155 -18.27 -4.67 13.72
N GLU A 156 -19.32 -3.87 13.78
CA GLU A 156 -20.43 -3.87 12.82
C GLU A 156 -19.95 -3.43 11.43
N MET A 157 -19.26 -2.29 11.33
CA MET A 157 -18.73 -1.79 10.05
C MET A 157 -17.69 -2.76 9.46
N ARG A 158 -16.81 -3.30 10.30
CA ARG A 158 -15.86 -4.35 9.90
C ARG A 158 -16.57 -5.54 9.24
N TYR A 159 -17.62 -6.04 9.91
CA TYR A 159 -18.42 -7.16 9.41
C TYR A 159 -19.12 -6.82 8.08
N LEU A 160 -19.74 -5.64 8.01
CA LEU A 160 -20.40 -5.16 6.79
C LEU A 160 -19.43 -5.08 5.61
N LEU A 161 -18.29 -4.42 5.78
CA LEU A 161 -17.29 -4.26 4.73
C LEU A 161 -16.71 -5.61 4.28
N HIS A 162 -16.43 -6.51 5.22
CA HIS A 162 -15.97 -7.87 4.87
C HIS A 162 -17.04 -8.65 4.10
N THR A 163 -18.30 -8.58 4.52
CA THR A 163 -19.40 -9.33 3.90
C THR A 163 -19.70 -8.81 2.49
N VAL A 164 -19.74 -7.50 2.31
CA VAL A 164 -20.09 -6.89 1.02
C VAL A 164 -18.98 -7.05 -0.02
N TYR A 165 -17.72 -6.87 0.38
CA TYR A 165 -16.59 -6.82 -0.56
C TYR A 165 -15.69 -8.05 -0.53
N GLY A 166 -15.84 -8.96 0.44
CA GLY A 166 -14.91 -10.07 0.64
C GLY A 166 -13.49 -9.61 1.00
N ALA A 167 -13.35 -8.35 1.43
CA ALA A 167 -12.05 -7.72 1.61
C ALA A 167 -11.32 -8.22 2.84
N LEU A 168 -9.98 -8.27 2.76
CA LEU A 168 -9.12 -8.71 3.86
C LEU A 168 -8.64 -7.56 4.74
N ALA A 169 -8.47 -6.37 4.18
CA ALA A 169 -7.87 -5.24 4.87
C ALA A 169 -8.54 -3.92 4.48
N VAL A 170 -8.40 -2.93 5.36
CA VAL A 170 -8.89 -1.57 5.17
C VAL A 170 -7.82 -0.56 5.63
N ASP A 171 -7.70 0.53 4.88
CA ASP A 171 -6.84 1.67 5.19
C ASP A 171 -7.45 2.99 4.68
N GLN A 172 -6.61 4.01 4.52
CA GLN A 172 -7.03 5.32 4.01
C GLN A 172 -6.30 5.75 2.71
N GLU A 173 -5.44 4.90 2.10
CA GLU A 173 -4.54 5.31 1.00
C GLU A 173 -4.47 4.37 -0.19
N VAL A 174 -4.50 3.04 0.02
CA VAL A 174 -4.16 2.04 -1.03
C VAL A 174 -4.97 2.23 -2.30
N ALA A 175 -6.27 2.50 -2.20
CA ALA A 175 -7.08 2.68 -3.40
C ALA A 175 -6.77 3.99 -4.13
N ALA A 176 -6.39 5.06 -3.42
CA ALA A 176 -5.94 6.30 -4.04
C ALA A 176 -4.58 6.13 -4.72
N PHE A 177 -3.64 5.44 -4.07
CA PHE A 177 -2.35 5.06 -4.67
C PHE A 177 -2.55 4.24 -5.95
N ALA A 178 -3.35 3.17 -5.87
CA ALA A 178 -3.65 2.29 -7.00
C ALA A 178 -4.29 3.07 -8.15
N TYR A 179 -5.22 3.99 -7.83
CA TYR A 179 -5.88 4.84 -8.83
C TYR A 179 -4.86 5.71 -9.59
N VAL A 180 -3.99 6.42 -8.89
CA VAL A 180 -2.98 7.28 -9.52
C VAL A 180 -2.01 6.44 -10.37
N CYS A 181 -1.56 5.30 -9.88
CA CYS A 181 -0.72 4.38 -10.67
C CYS A 181 -1.43 3.91 -11.94
N HIS A 182 -2.72 3.56 -11.83
CA HIS A 182 -3.53 3.07 -12.95
C HIS A 182 -3.69 4.11 -14.06
N ILE A 183 -4.09 5.35 -13.72
CA ILE A 183 -4.28 6.41 -14.73
C ILE A 183 -2.96 6.81 -15.39
N ASN A 184 -1.84 6.68 -14.70
CA ASN A 184 -0.49 6.92 -15.24
C ASN A 184 0.12 5.67 -15.91
N LYS A 185 -0.60 4.55 -15.99
CA LYS A 185 -0.14 3.26 -16.56
C LYS A 185 1.17 2.77 -15.93
N LYS A 186 1.38 3.05 -14.64
CA LYS A 186 2.57 2.62 -13.89
C LYS A 186 2.31 1.27 -13.21
N PRO A 187 3.21 0.31 -13.36
CA PRO A 187 3.15 -0.94 -12.59
C PRO A 187 3.25 -0.64 -11.09
N PHE A 188 2.41 -1.31 -10.29
CA PHE A 188 2.40 -1.10 -8.86
C PHE A 188 2.09 -2.36 -8.06
N LEU A 189 2.52 -2.38 -6.81
CA LEU A 189 2.19 -3.37 -5.79
C LEU A 189 2.00 -2.66 -4.46
N CYS A 190 1.02 -3.11 -3.68
CA CYS A 190 0.83 -2.65 -2.32
C CYS A 190 0.87 -3.84 -1.36
N LEU A 191 1.56 -3.68 -0.25
CA LEU A 191 1.53 -4.60 0.88
C LEU A 191 1.57 -3.81 2.19
N LYS A 192 0.71 -4.21 3.13
CA LYS A 192 0.65 -3.63 4.47
C LYS A 192 0.53 -4.74 5.51
N ALA A 193 0.91 -4.47 6.75
CA ALA A 193 0.69 -5.41 7.84
C ALA A 193 -0.46 -4.94 8.75
N ALA A 194 -1.23 -5.89 9.27
CA ALA A 194 -2.35 -5.58 10.14
C ALA A 194 -1.85 -5.07 11.50
N SER A 195 -2.19 -3.83 11.84
CA SER A 195 -1.92 -3.23 13.15
C SER A 195 -3.04 -3.46 14.15
N ASP A 196 -4.22 -3.76 13.66
CA ASP A 196 -5.45 -3.93 14.43
C ASP A 196 -6.51 -4.70 13.63
N GLN A 197 -7.60 -5.05 14.30
CA GLN A 197 -8.71 -5.82 13.73
C GLN A 197 -9.85 -4.93 13.21
N ALA A 198 -9.64 -3.62 13.01
CA ALA A 198 -10.65 -2.67 12.55
C ALA A 198 -11.98 -2.74 13.33
N ASN A 199 -11.93 -3.00 14.63
CA ASN A 199 -13.06 -3.22 15.52
C ASN A 199 -13.03 -2.27 16.72
N ASP A 200 -13.85 -2.52 17.71
CA ASP A 200 -13.96 -1.69 18.91
C ASP A 200 -12.68 -1.66 19.76
N LYS A 201 -11.74 -2.61 19.56
CA LYS A 201 -10.44 -2.70 20.23
C LYS A 201 -9.29 -2.07 19.44
N THR A 202 -9.55 -1.46 18.30
CA THR A 202 -8.52 -0.90 17.40
C THR A 202 -7.52 0.00 18.12
N LYS A 203 -7.97 0.84 19.06
CA LYS A 203 -7.06 1.76 19.78
C LYS A 203 -6.06 1.02 20.68
N GLU A 204 -6.51 -0.01 21.37
CA GLU A 204 -5.70 -0.84 22.26
C GLU A 204 -4.70 -1.67 21.46
N GLU A 205 -5.18 -2.30 20.39
CA GLU A 205 -4.36 -3.14 19.52
C GLU A 205 -3.27 -2.33 18.83
N GLN A 206 -3.58 -1.14 18.31
CA GLN A 206 -2.58 -0.26 17.70
C GLN A 206 -1.48 0.18 18.66
N LYS A 207 -1.76 0.37 19.95
CA LYS A 207 -0.73 0.69 20.95
C LYS A 207 0.33 -0.41 21.05
N ILE A 208 -0.06 -1.66 20.81
CA ILE A 208 0.79 -2.84 20.94
C ILE A 208 1.47 -3.19 19.62
N PHE A 209 0.71 -3.23 18.54
CA PHE A 209 1.12 -3.87 17.29
C PHE A 209 1.53 -2.92 16.16
N LYS A 210 1.24 -1.62 16.23
CA LYS A 210 1.46 -0.73 15.08
C LYS A 210 2.94 -0.65 14.65
N MET A 211 3.88 -0.56 15.60
CA MET A 211 5.30 -0.47 15.26
C MET A 211 5.82 -1.78 14.68
N LEU A 212 5.42 -2.91 15.26
CA LEU A 212 5.72 -4.23 14.72
C LEU A 212 5.15 -4.41 13.30
N ALA A 213 3.94 -3.94 13.05
CA ALA A 213 3.33 -4.01 11.74
C ALA A 213 4.07 -3.13 10.72
N CYS A 214 4.50 -1.91 11.10
CA CYS A 214 5.34 -1.06 10.25
C CYS A 214 6.62 -1.77 9.83
N GLU A 215 7.34 -2.35 10.79
CA GLU A 215 8.59 -3.06 10.56
C GLU A 215 8.39 -4.25 9.61
N ARG A 216 7.44 -5.14 9.91
CA ARG A 216 7.16 -6.35 9.13
C ARG A 216 6.78 -6.07 7.69
N ALA A 217 5.93 -5.07 7.46
CA ALA A 217 5.53 -4.70 6.10
C ALA A 217 6.73 -4.18 5.30
N CYS A 218 7.50 -3.26 5.87
CA CYS A 218 8.66 -2.68 5.20
C CYS A 218 9.77 -3.71 4.99
N GLU A 219 10.09 -4.53 5.98
CA GLU A 219 11.08 -5.61 5.87
C GLU A 219 10.71 -6.59 4.74
N HIS A 220 9.45 -7.02 4.66
CA HIS A 220 9.01 -7.93 3.60
C HIS A 220 9.11 -7.31 2.21
N LEU A 221 8.79 -6.02 2.06
CA LEU A 221 9.01 -5.30 0.81
C LEU A 221 10.50 -5.23 0.45
N ILE A 222 11.35 -4.90 1.41
CA ILE A 222 12.80 -4.82 1.18
C ILE A 222 13.38 -6.21 0.83
N ALA A 223 12.93 -7.28 1.48
CA ALA A 223 13.31 -8.64 1.12
C ALA A 223 12.94 -8.97 -0.34
N PHE A 224 11.77 -8.51 -0.81
CA PHE A 224 11.38 -8.63 -2.21
C PHE A 224 12.32 -7.83 -3.13
N LEU A 225 12.67 -6.60 -2.79
CA LEU A 225 13.52 -5.75 -3.61
C LEU A 225 14.97 -6.23 -3.68
N ARG A 226 15.48 -6.85 -2.62
CA ARG A 226 16.83 -7.47 -2.60
C ARG A 226 17.02 -8.56 -3.66
N VAL A 227 15.98 -9.30 -3.97
CA VAL A 227 16.03 -10.38 -4.98
C VAL A 227 15.43 -9.96 -6.32
N TYR A 228 15.06 -8.69 -6.44
CA TYR A 228 14.31 -8.18 -7.57
C TYR A 228 15.02 -8.41 -8.89
N GLU A 229 16.30 -8.13 -9.00
CA GLU A 229 17.08 -8.24 -10.23
C GLU A 229 17.46 -9.67 -10.60
N ILE A 230 17.72 -10.51 -9.61
CA ILE A 230 18.03 -11.94 -9.82
C ILE A 230 16.91 -12.62 -10.64
N THR A 231 15.68 -12.19 -10.46
CA THR A 231 14.52 -12.76 -11.16
C THR A 231 14.37 -12.23 -12.59
N VAL A 232 14.87 -11.04 -12.90
CA VAL A 232 14.80 -10.43 -14.25
C VAL A 232 15.86 -11.01 -15.18
N VAL A 233 17.07 -11.26 -14.69
CA VAL A 233 18.18 -11.83 -15.47
C VAL A 233 17.90 -13.26 -15.94
N ASN A 234 17.15 -14.04 -15.15
CA ASN A 234 16.81 -15.43 -15.48
C ASN A 234 15.63 -15.58 -16.46
N ASN A 235 15.00 -14.48 -16.89
CA ASN A 235 13.87 -14.49 -17.83
C ASN A 235 14.17 -13.76 -19.17
N ARG A 236 15.46 -13.52 -19.48
CA ARG A 236 15.92 -13.01 -20.79
C ARG A 236 16.48 -14.11 -21.68
#